data_2d1c38ddb2bd53c499e82ba60bad22eb
#
_entry.id   2d1c38ddb2bd53c499e82ba60bad22eb
#
_cell.length_a   1.000
_cell.length_b   1.000
_cell.length_c   1.000
_cell.angle_alpha   90.00
_cell.angle_beta   90.00
_cell.angle_gamma   90.00
#
_symmetry.space_group_name_H-M   'P 1'
#
loop_
_entity.id
_entity.type
_entity.pdbx_description
1 polymer ?
#
loop_
_entity_poly.entity_id
_entity_poly.type
_entity_poly.pdbx_seq_one_letter_code
_entity_poly.pdbx_strand_id
1 'polypeptide(L)'
;MALSSRLPNAVGNLGSLCQTVLPWSGLGVLLLLCCAAVRRSVLATVAVLVPALVWTVLFGPALVDKRSGGGDLTVVSHNVNEQNADPARTARALAASGADVLAVEELASRAQEAFRRELAAAYPYSQVLGGVGVWSKYPLEEVEPVEIMPWTRALRATVRTPKGPVALYAAHLASVRVHPATGFATARRNEAAARLAEAVRAERLARIVVLGDFNGSADDSALRGLTGSLRSAQREAGDGFGFTWPASFPVVRIDEILVSGITPRAAWTLPATGSDHLPVAASLRL
;
A
#
# COMPACT_ATOMS: atom_id res chain seq x y z
N MET A 1 -10.37 -17.56 8.68
CA MET A 1 -9.08 -17.25 8.04
C MET A 1 -8.96 -17.93 6.66
N ALA A 2 -8.73 -19.22 6.53
CA ALA A 2 -8.53 -19.87 5.22
C ALA A 2 -9.68 -19.68 4.19
N LEU A 3 -10.88 -19.41 4.64
CA LEU A 3 -12.06 -19.13 3.80
C LEU A 3 -12.47 -17.66 3.76
N SER A 4 -11.65 -16.74 4.25
CA SER A 4 -11.98 -15.31 4.31
C SER A 4 -12.29 -14.72 2.92
N SER A 5 -11.61 -15.20 1.88
CA SER A 5 -11.89 -14.80 0.49
C SER A 5 -13.23 -15.26 -0.06
N ARG A 6 -13.93 -16.15 0.65
CA ARG A 6 -15.30 -16.61 0.32
C ARG A 6 -16.39 -15.89 1.12
N LEU A 7 -15.99 -15.04 2.08
CA LEU A 7 -16.96 -14.21 2.79
C LEU A 7 -17.62 -13.26 1.80
N PRO A 8 -18.97 -13.30 1.70
CA PRO A 8 -19.67 -12.46 0.74
C PRO A 8 -19.58 -10.98 1.16
N ASN A 9 -19.41 -10.12 0.18
CA ASN A 9 -19.53 -8.67 0.35
C ASN A 9 -21.01 -8.19 0.15
N ALA A 10 -21.96 -9.13 0.12
CA ALA A 10 -23.37 -8.83 -0.13
C ALA A 10 -24.03 -8.02 1.00
N VAL A 11 -23.57 -8.18 2.24
CA VAL A 11 -24.10 -7.46 3.40
C VAL A 11 -22.97 -6.64 4.01
N GLY A 12 -23.06 -5.31 3.96
CA GLY A 12 -22.15 -4.36 4.59
C GLY A 12 -20.66 -4.51 4.21
N ASN A 13 -20.36 -5.22 3.11
CA ASN A 13 -18.98 -5.56 2.69
C ASN A 13 -18.14 -6.18 3.80
N LEU A 14 -18.73 -7.02 4.64
CA LEU A 14 -18.07 -7.66 5.78
C LEU A 14 -16.87 -8.51 5.36
N GLY A 15 -16.86 -9.06 4.14
CA GLY A 15 -15.71 -9.78 3.60
C GLY A 15 -14.46 -8.89 3.55
N SER A 16 -14.55 -7.71 2.93
CA SER A 16 -13.45 -6.73 2.85
C SER A 16 -13.02 -6.25 4.24
N LEU A 17 -13.97 -5.96 5.14
CA LEU A 17 -13.65 -5.55 6.52
C LEU A 17 -12.88 -6.65 7.26
N CYS A 18 -13.38 -7.90 7.23
CA CYS A 18 -12.70 -9.02 7.88
C CYS A 18 -11.29 -9.26 7.30
N GLN A 19 -11.14 -9.14 5.98
CA GLN A 19 -9.83 -9.32 5.34
C GLN A 19 -8.84 -8.23 5.71
N THR A 20 -9.29 -7.00 5.87
CA THR A 20 -8.45 -5.87 6.31
C THR A 20 -7.89 -6.09 7.72
N VAL A 21 -8.67 -6.64 8.64
CA VAL A 21 -8.26 -6.86 10.04
C VAL A 21 -7.82 -8.30 10.32
N LEU A 22 -7.72 -9.14 9.31
CA LEU A 22 -7.44 -10.57 9.45
C LEU A 22 -6.13 -10.89 10.21
N PRO A 23 -5.02 -10.13 10.08
CA PRO A 23 -3.80 -10.37 10.87
C PRO A 23 -4.06 -10.38 12.37
N TRP A 24 -4.97 -9.53 12.86
CA TRP A 24 -5.33 -9.42 14.28
C TRP A 24 -6.10 -10.63 14.83
N SER A 25 -6.59 -11.53 13.97
CA SER A 25 -7.19 -12.79 14.41
C SER A 25 -6.23 -13.66 15.21
N GLY A 26 -4.91 -13.44 15.10
CA GLY A 26 -3.90 -14.06 15.96
C GLY A 26 -4.09 -13.76 17.44
N LEU A 27 -4.54 -12.56 17.81
CA LEU A 27 -4.89 -12.25 19.21
C LEU A 27 -6.03 -13.11 19.72
N GLY A 28 -7.04 -13.39 18.87
CA GLY A 28 -8.12 -14.34 19.20
C GLY A 28 -7.61 -15.76 19.43
N VAL A 29 -6.65 -16.20 18.63
CA VAL A 29 -6.00 -17.51 18.83
C VAL A 29 -5.25 -17.56 20.17
N LEU A 30 -4.49 -16.51 20.50
CA LEU A 30 -3.78 -16.42 21.79
C LEU A 30 -4.76 -16.42 22.97
N LEU A 31 -5.85 -15.67 22.89
CA LEU A 31 -6.89 -15.65 23.91
C LEU A 31 -7.50 -17.04 24.12
N LEU A 32 -7.83 -17.75 23.04
CA LEU A 32 -8.37 -19.09 23.12
C LEU A 32 -7.38 -20.09 23.73
N LEU A 33 -6.08 -19.98 23.41
CA LEU A 33 -5.02 -20.79 24.04
C LEU A 33 -4.94 -20.50 25.55
N CYS A 34 -4.96 -19.24 25.96
CA CYS A 34 -4.98 -18.87 27.38
C CYS A 34 -6.21 -19.47 28.10
N CYS A 35 -7.40 -19.36 27.51
CA CYS A 35 -8.62 -19.94 28.08
C CYS A 35 -8.54 -21.48 28.21
N ALA A 36 -8.00 -22.16 27.20
CA ALA A 36 -7.82 -23.61 27.23
C ALA A 36 -6.83 -24.01 28.33
N ALA A 37 -5.74 -23.26 28.51
CA ALA A 37 -4.76 -23.49 29.57
C ALA A 37 -5.36 -23.29 30.98
N VAL A 38 -6.08 -22.19 31.19
CA VAL A 38 -6.77 -21.89 32.45
C VAL A 38 -7.76 -23.00 32.80
N ARG A 39 -8.49 -23.50 31.81
CA ARG A 39 -9.44 -24.62 32.00
C ARG A 39 -8.76 -25.99 32.09
N ARG A 40 -7.44 -26.05 31.89
CA ARG A 40 -6.65 -27.32 31.86
C ARG A 40 -7.28 -28.37 30.94
N SER A 41 -7.89 -27.96 29.84
CA SER A 41 -8.59 -28.83 28.89
C SER A 41 -7.69 -29.21 27.72
N VAL A 42 -7.23 -30.47 27.70
CA VAL A 42 -6.44 -30.98 26.57
C VAL A 42 -7.20 -30.91 25.26
N LEU A 43 -8.50 -31.23 25.26
CA LEU A 43 -9.33 -31.19 24.07
C LEU A 43 -9.44 -29.76 23.51
N ALA A 44 -9.66 -28.76 24.37
CA ALA A 44 -9.70 -27.37 23.96
C ALA A 44 -8.35 -26.92 23.42
N THR A 45 -7.24 -27.29 24.04
CA THR A 45 -5.89 -26.96 23.54
C THR A 45 -5.66 -27.56 22.17
N VAL A 46 -5.96 -28.82 21.94
CA VAL A 46 -5.83 -29.48 20.63
C VAL A 46 -6.72 -28.80 19.59
N ALA A 47 -7.96 -28.43 19.93
CA ALA A 47 -8.87 -27.74 19.01
C ALA A 47 -8.34 -26.36 18.56
N VAL A 48 -7.65 -25.63 19.45
CA VAL A 48 -7.08 -24.31 19.14
C VAL A 48 -5.80 -24.42 18.30
N LEU A 49 -5.11 -25.56 18.29
CA LEU A 49 -3.93 -25.75 17.42
C LEU A 49 -4.29 -25.60 15.93
N VAL A 50 -5.51 -25.95 15.53
CA VAL A 50 -5.93 -25.80 14.11
C VAL A 50 -5.94 -24.33 13.66
N PRO A 51 -6.69 -23.41 14.30
CA PRO A 51 -6.63 -22.00 13.93
C PRO A 51 -5.25 -21.38 14.17
N ALA A 52 -4.47 -21.84 15.15
CA ALA A 52 -3.10 -21.41 15.37
C ALA A 52 -2.21 -21.76 14.16
N LEU A 53 -2.27 -23.01 13.70
CA LEU A 53 -1.52 -23.45 12.52
C LEU A 53 -1.93 -22.68 11.28
N VAL A 54 -3.24 -22.49 11.04
CA VAL A 54 -3.74 -21.72 9.91
C VAL A 54 -3.23 -20.30 9.97
N TRP A 55 -3.26 -19.64 11.12
CA TRP A 55 -2.75 -18.28 11.27
C TRP A 55 -1.24 -18.22 11.00
N THR A 56 -0.47 -19.16 11.55
CA THR A 56 0.98 -19.23 11.36
C THR A 56 1.35 -19.45 9.89
N VAL A 57 0.64 -20.30 9.17
CA VAL A 57 0.88 -20.52 7.73
C VAL A 57 0.57 -19.26 6.91
N LEU A 58 -0.50 -18.53 7.24
CA LEU A 58 -0.91 -17.34 6.50
C LEU A 58 -0.04 -16.11 6.82
N PHE A 59 0.32 -15.93 8.07
CA PHE A 59 0.93 -14.67 8.55
C PHE A 59 2.34 -14.86 9.13
N GLY A 60 2.76 -16.08 9.47
CA GLY A 60 4.12 -16.35 9.95
C GLY A 60 5.21 -15.81 9.02
N PRO A 61 5.10 -15.93 7.68
CA PRO A 61 6.07 -15.35 6.77
C PRO A 61 6.20 -13.82 6.87
N ALA A 62 5.18 -13.11 7.36
CA ALA A 62 5.27 -11.67 7.58
C ALA A 62 6.13 -11.31 8.81
N LEU A 63 6.29 -12.22 9.76
CA LEU A 63 7.08 -12.01 10.98
C LEU A 63 8.58 -12.28 10.79
N VAL A 64 8.99 -12.69 9.59
CA VAL A 64 10.40 -12.94 9.25
C VAL A 64 10.93 -11.74 8.46
N ASP A 65 12.07 -11.20 8.88
CA ASP A 65 12.76 -10.16 8.11
C ASP A 65 13.29 -10.76 6.80
N LYS A 66 12.76 -10.27 5.68
CA LYS A 66 13.10 -10.71 4.32
C LYS A 66 13.90 -9.65 3.56
N ARG A 67 14.25 -8.55 4.22
CA ARG A 67 14.99 -7.45 3.60
C ARG A 67 16.41 -7.88 3.22
N SER A 68 16.84 -7.42 2.05
CA SER A 68 18.19 -7.65 1.54
C SER A 68 18.69 -6.42 0.79
N GLY A 69 19.99 -6.28 0.65
CA GLY A 69 20.59 -5.17 -0.09
C GLY A 69 20.60 -5.36 -1.61
N GLY A 70 21.11 -4.36 -2.34
CA GLY A 70 21.38 -4.45 -3.77
C GLY A 70 20.20 -4.11 -4.68
N GLY A 71 19.36 -3.16 -4.28
CA GLY A 71 18.38 -2.56 -5.18
C GLY A 71 18.99 -1.52 -6.11
N ASP A 72 18.34 -1.29 -7.23
CA ASP A 72 18.74 -0.36 -8.30
C ASP A 72 17.85 0.88 -8.36
N LEU A 73 16.66 0.79 -7.76
CA LEU A 73 15.64 1.84 -7.72
C LEU A 73 14.96 1.82 -6.37
N THR A 74 15.00 2.94 -5.65
CA THR A 74 14.24 3.12 -4.41
C THR A 74 13.04 4.01 -4.67
N VAL A 75 11.85 3.50 -4.35
CA VAL A 75 10.59 4.23 -4.52
C VAL A 75 9.92 4.44 -3.16
N VAL A 76 9.25 5.57 -3.01
CA VAL A 76 8.45 5.91 -1.83
C VAL A 76 7.07 6.35 -2.27
N SER A 77 6.03 5.93 -1.56
CA SER A 77 4.67 6.45 -1.70
C SER A 77 4.18 7.00 -0.36
N HIS A 78 3.42 8.09 -0.41
CA HIS A 78 2.89 8.71 0.78
C HIS A 78 1.60 9.48 0.52
N ASN A 79 0.50 9.07 1.12
CA ASN A 79 -0.67 9.91 1.30
C ASN A 79 -0.30 11.00 2.32
N VAL A 80 -0.18 12.25 1.86
CA VAL A 80 0.32 13.37 2.69
C VAL A 80 -0.76 14.09 3.47
N ASN A 81 -2.00 13.64 3.35
CA ASN A 81 -3.21 14.24 3.91
C ASN A 81 -3.47 15.67 3.39
N GLU A 82 -4.60 15.88 2.74
CA GLU A 82 -4.97 17.19 2.18
C GLU A 82 -5.06 18.30 3.24
N GLN A 83 -5.24 17.93 4.52
CA GLN A 83 -5.31 18.83 5.67
C GLN A 83 -3.96 19.00 6.38
N ASN A 84 -2.86 18.45 5.84
CA ASN A 84 -1.53 18.56 6.43
C ASN A 84 -1.20 20.01 6.79
N ALA A 85 -0.85 20.24 8.05
CA ALA A 85 -0.55 21.56 8.57
C ALA A 85 0.84 22.09 8.18
N ASP A 86 1.80 21.19 7.86
CA ASP A 86 3.16 21.56 7.48
C ASP A 86 3.63 20.73 6.27
N PRO A 87 3.16 21.08 5.05
CA PRO A 87 3.57 20.40 3.82
C PRO A 87 5.08 20.49 3.55
N ALA A 88 5.71 21.59 3.93
CA ALA A 88 7.14 21.80 3.70
C ALA A 88 7.98 20.82 4.54
N ARG A 89 7.62 20.62 5.81
CA ARG A 89 8.28 19.63 6.67
C ARG A 89 8.10 18.21 6.12
N THR A 90 6.89 17.88 5.66
CA THR A 90 6.61 16.58 5.05
C THR A 90 7.46 16.36 3.79
N ALA A 91 7.53 17.35 2.89
CA ALA A 91 8.36 17.28 1.68
C ALA A 91 9.84 17.06 2.03
N ARG A 92 10.38 17.81 3.00
CA ARG A 92 11.77 17.61 3.47
C ARG A 92 12.01 16.24 4.07
N ALA A 93 11.06 15.70 4.83
CA ALA A 93 11.16 14.35 5.39
C ALA A 93 11.20 13.28 4.28
N LEU A 94 10.38 13.44 3.23
CA LEU A 94 10.42 12.57 2.06
C LEU A 94 11.74 12.71 1.29
N ALA A 95 12.25 13.91 1.08
CA ALA A 95 13.55 14.14 0.44
C ALA A 95 14.69 13.45 1.22
N ALA A 96 14.66 13.53 2.56
CA ALA A 96 15.65 12.91 3.44
C ALA A 96 15.64 11.36 3.37
N SER A 97 14.60 10.74 2.83
CA SER A 97 14.57 9.29 2.57
C SER A 97 15.62 8.85 1.55
N GLY A 98 16.08 9.77 0.70
CA GLY A 98 17.04 9.49 -0.37
C GLY A 98 16.46 8.69 -1.54
N ALA A 99 15.16 8.44 -1.56
CA ALA A 99 14.49 7.69 -2.63
C ALA A 99 14.79 8.26 -4.02
N ASP A 100 14.71 7.43 -5.05
CA ASP A 100 14.91 7.86 -6.43
C ASP A 100 13.62 8.39 -7.04
N VAL A 101 12.48 7.86 -6.60
CA VAL A 101 11.14 8.31 -7.02
C VAL A 101 10.23 8.42 -5.79
N LEU A 102 9.52 9.53 -5.70
CA LEU A 102 8.47 9.78 -4.72
C LEU A 102 7.13 9.86 -5.44
N ALA A 103 6.13 9.14 -4.96
CA ALA A 103 4.74 9.35 -5.28
C ALA A 103 4.01 9.92 -4.06
N VAL A 104 3.13 10.86 -4.29
CA VAL A 104 2.43 11.59 -3.23
C VAL A 104 0.96 11.66 -3.58
N GLU A 105 0.11 11.28 -2.65
CA GLU A 105 -1.34 11.30 -2.75
C GLU A 105 -1.91 12.35 -1.79
N GLU A 106 -3.14 12.80 -2.03
CA GLU A 106 -3.82 13.88 -1.28
C GLU A 106 -3.04 15.20 -1.24
N LEU A 107 -2.30 15.49 -2.31
CA LEU A 107 -1.56 16.74 -2.43
C LEU A 107 -2.51 17.89 -2.75
N ALA A 108 -2.99 18.59 -1.72
CA ALA A 108 -3.83 19.77 -1.88
C ALA A 108 -3.13 20.86 -2.71
N SER A 109 -3.89 21.61 -3.51
CA SER A 109 -3.34 22.68 -4.36
C SER A 109 -2.49 23.70 -3.58
N ARG A 110 -2.89 24.04 -2.35
CA ARG A 110 -2.14 24.91 -1.44
C ARG A 110 -0.78 24.37 -1.01
N ALA A 111 -0.60 23.05 -1.04
CA ALA A 111 0.64 22.38 -0.62
C ALA A 111 1.62 22.18 -1.79
N GLN A 112 1.15 22.22 -3.04
CA GLN A 112 1.96 21.90 -4.21
C GLN A 112 3.20 22.78 -4.35
N GLU A 113 3.08 24.08 -4.06
CA GLU A 113 4.21 25.01 -4.16
C GLU A 113 5.29 24.69 -3.11
N ALA A 114 4.89 24.33 -1.88
CA ALA A 114 5.83 23.90 -0.86
C ALA A 114 6.58 22.63 -1.28
N PHE A 115 5.87 21.64 -1.82
CA PHE A 115 6.49 20.41 -2.32
C PHE A 115 7.45 20.68 -3.48
N ARG A 116 7.05 21.51 -4.47
CA ARG A 116 7.94 21.88 -5.59
C ARG A 116 9.23 22.53 -5.07
N ARG A 117 9.12 23.50 -4.18
CA ARG A 117 10.28 24.22 -3.63
C ARG A 117 11.22 23.31 -2.82
N GLU A 118 10.68 22.52 -1.92
CA GLU A 118 11.47 21.67 -1.01
C GLU A 118 12.11 20.48 -1.73
N LEU A 119 11.49 19.98 -2.81
CA LEU A 119 11.97 18.81 -3.55
C LEU A 119 12.82 19.15 -4.77
N ALA A 120 12.80 20.40 -5.27
CA ALA A 120 13.44 20.80 -6.52
C ALA A 120 14.93 20.43 -6.60
N ALA A 121 15.69 20.57 -5.51
CA ALA A 121 17.13 20.30 -5.51
C ALA A 121 17.45 18.80 -5.66
N ALA A 122 16.60 17.93 -5.11
CA ALA A 122 16.82 16.48 -5.11
C ALA A 122 16.13 15.75 -6.27
N TYR A 123 15.06 16.35 -6.82
CA TYR A 123 14.20 15.74 -7.84
C TYR A 123 13.96 16.72 -8.99
N PRO A 124 14.84 16.70 -10.00
CA PRO A 124 14.75 17.63 -11.14
C PRO A 124 13.53 17.38 -12.05
N TYR A 125 12.91 16.20 -11.95
CA TYR A 125 11.75 15.84 -12.75
C TYR A 125 10.54 15.64 -11.84
N SER A 126 9.45 16.33 -12.14
CA SER A 126 8.20 16.19 -11.38
C SER A 126 6.98 16.49 -12.23
N GLN A 127 5.88 15.80 -11.90
CA GLN A 127 4.56 16.06 -12.47
C GLN A 127 3.50 15.91 -11.38
N VAL A 128 2.50 16.77 -11.42
CA VAL A 128 1.35 16.73 -10.52
C VAL A 128 0.09 16.82 -11.36
N LEU A 129 -0.77 15.82 -11.24
CA LEU A 129 -2.07 15.74 -11.89
C LEU A 129 -3.16 15.56 -10.83
N GLY A 130 -4.05 16.55 -10.71
CA GLY A 130 -5.05 16.54 -9.63
C GLY A 130 -4.38 16.57 -8.25
N GLY A 131 -4.74 15.61 -7.38
CA GLY A 131 -4.16 15.45 -6.05
C GLY A 131 -3.04 14.42 -5.96
N VAL A 132 -2.50 13.95 -7.10
CA VAL A 132 -1.41 12.95 -7.15
C VAL A 132 -0.19 13.58 -7.84
N GLY A 133 0.98 13.40 -7.23
CA GLY A 133 2.24 13.91 -7.76
C GLY A 133 3.34 12.88 -7.76
N VAL A 134 4.25 12.97 -8.73
CA VAL A 134 5.47 12.17 -8.81
C VAL A 134 6.67 13.09 -8.92
N TRP A 135 7.69 12.83 -8.12
CA TRP A 135 9.01 13.46 -8.16
C TRP A 135 10.06 12.40 -8.42
N SER A 136 10.99 12.66 -9.31
CA SER A 136 11.99 11.67 -9.74
C SER A 136 13.37 12.29 -9.93
N LYS A 137 14.41 11.54 -9.59
CA LYS A 137 15.79 11.84 -9.97
C LYS A 137 16.05 11.53 -11.45
N TYR A 138 15.20 10.72 -12.07
CA TYR A 138 15.29 10.29 -13.47
C TYR A 138 14.22 10.97 -14.33
N PRO A 139 14.44 11.13 -15.63
CA PRO A 139 13.46 11.69 -16.54
C PRO A 139 12.11 10.97 -16.46
N LEU A 140 11.03 11.76 -16.45
CA LEU A 140 9.65 11.29 -16.55
C LEU A 140 9.13 11.57 -17.95
N GLU A 141 8.65 10.53 -18.61
CA GLU A 141 8.07 10.59 -19.96
C GLU A 141 6.65 10.00 -19.95
N GLU A 142 5.90 10.33 -20.99
CA GLU A 142 4.54 9.81 -21.20
C GLU A 142 3.69 9.90 -19.93
N VAL A 143 3.69 11.07 -19.27
CA VAL A 143 2.91 11.29 -18.07
C VAL A 143 1.47 11.58 -18.44
N GLU A 144 0.57 10.71 -18.01
CA GLU A 144 -0.85 10.82 -18.34
C GLU A 144 -1.74 10.45 -17.14
N PRO A 145 -2.94 11.02 -17.04
CA PRO A 145 -3.89 10.60 -16.01
C PRO A 145 -4.41 9.20 -16.31
N VAL A 146 -4.64 8.42 -15.26
CA VAL A 146 -5.37 7.15 -15.34
C VAL A 146 -6.79 7.37 -14.83
N GLU A 147 -7.77 7.12 -15.66
CA GLU A 147 -9.19 7.40 -15.38
C GLU A 147 -9.82 6.37 -14.45
N ILE A 148 -9.43 6.38 -13.17
CA ILE A 148 -9.99 5.49 -12.15
C ILE A 148 -11.24 6.09 -11.47
N MET A 149 -11.42 7.39 -11.56
CA MET A 149 -12.53 8.16 -10.97
C MET A 149 -12.86 9.36 -11.88
N PRO A 150 -14.03 10.03 -11.71
CA PRO A 150 -14.39 11.20 -12.49
C PRO A 150 -13.43 12.39 -12.39
N TRP A 151 -12.59 12.42 -11.38
CA TRP A 151 -11.49 13.39 -11.20
C TRP A 151 -10.17 12.65 -11.07
N THR A 152 -9.06 13.31 -11.41
CA THR A 152 -7.74 12.67 -11.44
C THR A 152 -7.28 12.28 -10.04
N ARG A 153 -7.13 10.99 -9.81
CA ARG A 153 -6.58 10.37 -8.59
C ARG A 153 -5.53 9.29 -8.90
N ALA A 154 -5.16 9.16 -10.16
CA ALA A 154 -4.04 8.32 -10.55
C ALA A 154 -3.35 8.90 -11.78
N LEU A 155 -2.06 8.65 -11.88
CA LEU A 155 -1.26 8.96 -13.05
C LEU A 155 -0.36 7.78 -13.40
N ARG A 156 -0.04 7.69 -14.68
CA ARG A 156 0.98 6.81 -15.23
C ARG A 156 2.16 7.66 -15.70
N ALA A 157 3.38 7.21 -15.48
CA ALA A 157 4.58 7.81 -16.01
C ALA A 157 5.60 6.73 -16.42
N THR A 158 6.42 7.00 -17.42
CA THR A 158 7.62 6.20 -17.72
C THR A 158 8.82 6.82 -17.02
N VAL A 159 9.41 6.12 -16.06
CA VAL A 159 10.66 6.52 -15.39
C VAL A 159 11.84 5.98 -16.18
N ARG A 160 12.71 6.84 -16.71
CA ARG A 160 13.90 6.48 -17.49
C ARG A 160 15.10 6.21 -16.58
N THR A 161 15.16 5.04 -16.00
CA THR A 161 16.28 4.65 -15.15
C THR A 161 17.53 4.27 -15.99
N PRO A 162 18.74 4.28 -15.40
CA PRO A 162 19.95 3.80 -16.08
C PRO A 162 19.88 2.34 -16.52
N LYS A 163 18.99 1.54 -15.93
CA LYS A 163 18.76 0.13 -16.28
C LYS A 163 17.56 -0.09 -17.22
N GLY A 164 17.03 0.98 -17.77
CA GLY A 164 15.92 0.94 -18.72
C GLY A 164 14.62 1.49 -18.15
N PRO A 165 13.56 1.55 -18.96
CA PRO A 165 12.30 2.17 -18.59
C PRO A 165 11.52 1.31 -17.59
N VAL A 166 10.81 2.01 -16.71
CA VAL A 166 9.87 1.44 -15.72
C VAL A 166 8.55 2.20 -15.84
N ALA A 167 7.45 1.49 -16.04
CA ALA A 167 6.11 2.06 -15.93
C ALA A 167 5.78 2.25 -14.44
N LEU A 168 5.49 3.47 -14.06
CA LEU A 168 5.10 3.83 -12.71
C LEU A 168 3.64 4.29 -12.72
N TYR A 169 2.83 3.70 -11.87
CA TYR A 169 1.45 4.08 -11.62
C TYR A 169 1.35 4.58 -10.18
N ALA A 170 1.10 5.87 -9.99
CA ALA A 170 0.79 6.44 -8.68
C ALA A 170 -0.72 6.60 -8.57
N ALA A 171 -1.34 6.03 -7.54
CA ALA A 171 -2.79 5.95 -7.45
C ALA A 171 -3.32 6.14 -6.03
N HIS A 172 -4.39 6.92 -5.89
CA HIS A 172 -5.16 7.05 -4.67
C HIS A 172 -6.59 6.54 -4.92
N LEU A 173 -6.90 5.33 -4.49
CA LEU A 173 -8.23 4.77 -4.60
C LEU A 173 -9.24 5.49 -3.68
N ALA A 174 -10.53 5.33 -3.96
CA ALA A 174 -11.56 5.99 -3.16
C ALA A 174 -11.52 5.56 -1.69
N SER A 175 -11.62 6.52 -0.79
CA SER A 175 -11.66 6.27 0.66
C SER A 175 -12.83 5.39 1.04
N VAL A 176 -12.59 4.47 1.96
CA VAL A 176 -13.60 3.57 2.50
C VAL A 176 -14.10 4.10 3.84
N ARG A 177 -15.41 4.19 3.99
CA ARG A 177 -16.04 4.66 5.21
C ARG A 177 -16.88 3.56 5.83
N VAL A 178 -16.88 3.51 7.16
CA VAL A 178 -17.80 2.65 7.93
C VAL A 178 -19.07 3.43 8.21
N HIS A 179 -20.19 2.92 7.74
CA HIS A 179 -21.51 3.50 8.00
C HIS A 179 -22.31 2.57 8.92
N PRO A 180 -22.93 3.09 10.01
CA PRO A 180 -23.69 2.26 10.96
C PRO A 180 -24.82 1.45 10.28
N ALA A 181 -25.47 2.00 9.25
CA ALA A 181 -26.60 1.35 8.58
C ALA A 181 -26.20 0.47 7.38
N THR A 182 -25.11 0.80 6.66
CA THR A 182 -24.75 0.16 5.38
C THR A 182 -23.40 -0.57 5.43
N GLY A 183 -22.69 -0.52 6.55
CA GLY A 183 -21.42 -1.22 6.77
C GLY A 183 -20.22 -0.53 6.09
N PHE A 184 -19.33 -1.32 5.56
CA PHE A 184 -18.05 -0.91 5.00
C PHE A 184 -18.19 -0.52 3.52
N ALA A 185 -18.24 0.78 3.21
CA ALA A 185 -18.59 1.29 1.88
C ALA A 185 -17.41 1.20 0.90
N THR A 186 -17.23 0.05 0.24
CA THR A 186 -16.10 -0.22 -0.67
C THR A 186 -16.40 -0.09 -2.16
N ALA A 187 -17.66 0.13 -2.57
CA ALA A 187 -18.06 0.05 -3.98
C ALA A 187 -17.21 0.95 -4.90
N ARG A 188 -17.05 2.24 -4.56
CA ARG A 188 -16.24 3.19 -5.35
C ARG A 188 -14.76 2.79 -5.40
N ARG A 189 -14.22 2.31 -4.28
CA ARG A 189 -12.85 1.83 -4.20
C ARG A 189 -12.65 0.62 -5.11
N ASN A 190 -13.58 -0.33 -5.09
CA ASN A 190 -13.51 -1.55 -5.90
C ASN A 190 -13.60 -1.23 -7.39
N GLU A 191 -14.47 -0.28 -7.80
CA GLU A 191 -14.56 0.19 -9.17
C GLU A 191 -13.27 0.86 -9.62
N ALA A 192 -12.71 1.77 -8.81
CA ALA A 192 -11.44 2.43 -9.11
C ALA A 192 -10.29 1.41 -9.23
N ALA A 193 -10.25 0.40 -8.35
CA ALA A 193 -9.26 -0.68 -8.41
C ALA A 193 -9.40 -1.53 -9.69
N ALA A 194 -10.62 -1.81 -10.14
CA ALA A 194 -10.86 -2.54 -11.39
C ALA A 194 -10.33 -1.77 -12.60
N ARG A 195 -10.63 -0.46 -12.68
CA ARG A 195 -10.12 0.42 -13.75
C ARG A 195 -8.61 0.55 -13.74
N LEU A 196 -7.98 0.69 -12.56
CA LEU A 196 -6.52 0.69 -12.43
C LEU A 196 -5.94 -0.63 -12.91
N ALA A 197 -6.54 -1.76 -12.54
CA ALA A 197 -6.11 -3.09 -12.99
C ALA A 197 -6.22 -3.26 -14.50
N GLU A 198 -7.21 -2.66 -15.17
CA GLU A 198 -7.33 -2.64 -16.63
C GLU A 198 -6.18 -1.84 -17.28
N ALA A 199 -5.90 -0.64 -16.77
CA ALA A 199 -4.78 0.17 -17.24
C ALA A 199 -3.44 -0.55 -17.10
N VAL A 200 -3.20 -1.17 -15.94
CA VAL A 200 -1.96 -1.95 -15.67
C VAL A 200 -1.85 -3.18 -16.58
N ARG A 201 -2.96 -3.87 -16.87
CA ARG A 201 -2.95 -5.01 -17.80
C ARG A 201 -2.68 -4.60 -19.26
N ALA A 202 -3.03 -3.37 -19.62
CA ALA A 202 -2.77 -2.81 -20.95
C ALA A 202 -1.33 -2.28 -21.09
N GLU A 203 -0.55 -2.21 -19.99
CA GLU A 203 0.83 -1.72 -20.01
C GLU A 203 1.72 -2.59 -20.90
N ARG A 204 2.56 -1.92 -21.69
CA ARG A 204 3.48 -2.56 -22.65
C ARG A 204 4.87 -2.78 -22.10
N LEU A 205 5.25 -1.99 -21.09
CA LEU A 205 6.56 -2.15 -20.45
C LEU A 205 6.53 -3.38 -19.54
N ALA A 206 7.57 -4.18 -19.58
CA ALA A 206 7.68 -5.40 -18.78
C ALA A 206 7.89 -5.10 -17.28
N ARG A 207 8.47 -3.93 -16.96
CA ARG A 207 8.76 -3.50 -15.60
C ARG A 207 7.72 -2.50 -15.14
N ILE A 208 6.92 -2.88 -14.16
CA ILE A 208 5.80 -2.08 -13.66
C ILE A 208 5.94 -1.91 -12.15
N VAL A 209 5.74 -0.69 -11.68
CA VAL A 209 5.55 -0.33 -10.27
C VAL A 209 4.20 0.34 -10.14
N VAL A 210 3.34 -0.16 -9.28
CA VAL A 210 2.07 0.47 -8.90
C VAL A 210 2.15 0.77 -7.41
N LEU A 211 2.00 2.03 -7.05
CA LEU A 211 2.15 2.45 -5.66
C LEU A 211 1.11 3.51 -5.29
N GLY A 212 0.78 3.62 -4.02
CA GLY A 212 -0.18 4.58 -3.53
C GLY A 212 -1.03 4.07 -2.37
N ASP A 213 -2.03 4.88 -2.02
CA ASP A 213 -3.06 4.55 -1.06
C ASP A 213 -4.21 3.80 -1.77
N PHE A 214 -4.31 2.50 -1.49
CA PHE A 214 -5.35 1.65 -2.08
C PHE A 214 -6.62 1.58 -1.23
N ASN A 215 -6.64 2.25 -0.08
CA ASN A 215 -7.76 2.22 0.85
C ASN A 215 -8.27 0.79 1.12
N GLY A 216 -7.35 -0.16 1.14
CA GLY A 216 -7.61 -1.58 1.35
C GLY A 216 -6.32 -2.40 1.38
N SER A 217 -6.37 -3.48 2.13
CA SER A 217 -5.26 -4.42 2.26
C SER A 217 -5.04 -5.20 0.97
N ALA A 218 -3.80 -5.57 0.66
CA ALA A 218 -3.48 -6.48 -0.44
C ALA A 218 -4.14 -7.87 -0.31
N ASP A 219 -4.64 -8.21 0.88
CA ASP A 219 -5.41 -9.43 1.14
C ASP A 219 -6.90 -9.29 0.81
N ASP A 220 -7.39 -8.07 0.56
CA ASP A 220 -8.78 -7.84 0.19
C ASP A 220 -9.07 -8.47 -1.18
N SER A 221 -9.99 -9.43 -1.19
CA SER A 221 -10.37 -10.16 -2.40
C SER A 221 -10.95 -9.25 -3.50
N ALA A 222 -11.50 -8.10 -3.14
CA ALA A 222 -11.99 -7.10 -4.09
C ALA A 222 -10.87 -6.38 -4.83
N LEU A 223 -9.63 -6.36 -4.30
CA LEU A 223 -8.45 -5.83 -4.96
C LEU A 223 -7.71 -6.87 -5.80
N ARG A 224 -8.18 -8.12 -5.86
CA ARG A 224 -7.49 -9.22 -6.54
C ARG A 224 -7.25 -8.97 -8.03
N GLY A 225 -8.09 -8.18 -8.69
CA GLY A 225 -7.89 -7.78 -10.08
C GLY A 225 -6.56 -7.06 -10.29
N LEU A 226 -6.11 -6.34 -9.27
CA LEU A 226 -4.81 -5.64 -9.23
C LEU A 226 -3.73 -6.51 -8.58
N THR A 227 -3.96 -7.01 -7.37
CA THR A 227 -2.97 -7.75 -6.58
C THR A 227 -2.68 -9.17 -7.10
N GLY A 228 -3.54 -9.74 -7.95
CA GLY A 228 -3.36 -11.07 -8.52
C GLY A 228 -2.34 -11.14 -9.65
N SER A 229 -2.06 -10.02 -10.32
CA SER A 229 -1.05 -9.91 -11.40
C SER A 229 0.24 -9.23 -10.96
N LEU A 230 0.23 -8.59 -9.79
CA LEU A 230 1.36 -7.87 -9.22
C LEU A 230 1.76 -8.47 -7.88
N ARG A 231 3.02 -8.33 -7.52
CA ARG A 231 3.59 -8.83 -6.26
C ARG A 231 3.80 -7.69 -5.28
N SER A 232 3.38 -7.85 -4.02
CA SER A 232 3.59 -6.85 -2.98
C SER A 232 5.06 -6.85 -2.53
N ALA A 233 5.71 -5.69 -2.59
CA ALA A 233 7.07 -5.51 -2.11
C ALA A 233 7.18 -5.81 -0.61
N GLN A 234 6.20 -5.40 0.21
CA GLN A 234 6.17 -5.70 1.64
C GLN A 234 6.07 -7.21 1.89
N ARG A 235 5.23 -7.90 1.15
CA ARG A 235 5.03 -9.35 1.33
C ARG A 235 6.29 -10.13 0.97
N GLU A 236 7.02 -9.71 -0.07
CA GLU A 236 8.21 -10.41 -0.55
C GLU A 236 9.49 -10.04 0.17
N ALA A 237 9.68 -8.76 0.49
CA ALA A 237 10.94 -8.23 0.98
C ALA A 237 10.78 -7.27 2.17
N GLY A 238 9.69 -7.37 2.92
CA GLY A 238 9.47 -6.59 4.12
C GLY A 238 9.81 -7.32 5.40
N ASP A 239 9.71 -6.58 6.50
CA ASP A 239 9.76 -7.06 7.87
C ASP A 239 8.47 -6.65 8.58
N GLY A 240 7.83 -7.58 9.29
CA GLY A 240 6.54 -7.36 9.91
C GLY A 240 5.40 -7.16 8.91
N PHE A 241 4.24 -6.76 9.43
CA PHE A 241 3.04 -6.49 8.63
C PHE A 241 3.15 -5.18 7.84
N GLY A 242 4.05 -4.27 8.22
CA GLY A 242 4.23 -2.97 7.58
C GLY A 242 2.96 -2.11 7.61
N PHE A 243 2.22 -2.12 8.72
CA PHE A 243 1.00 -1.31 8.87
C PHE A 243 1.29 0.18 8.67
N THR A 244 0.35 0.90 8.04
CA THR A 244 0.55 2.28 7.62
C THR A 244 -0.48 3.24 8.21
N TRP A 245 -1.66 2.75 8.61
CA TRP A 245 -2.76 3.60 9.07
C TRP A 245 -3.42 3.06 10.35
N PRO A 246 -3.87 3.96 11.27
CA PRO A 246 -3.51 5.38 11.37
C PRO A 246 -2.05 5.55 11.83
N ALA A 247 -1.35 6.59 11.35
CA ALA A 247 0.08 6.78 11.64
C ALA A 247 0.44 6.85 13.13
N SER A 248 -0.50 7.31 13.97
CA SER A 248 -0.32 7.38 15.43
C SER A 248 -0.29 6.02 16.12
N PHE A 249 -0.96 5.01 15.55
CA PHE A 249 -1.01 3.63 16.02
C PHE A 249 -1.38 2.71 14.86
N PRO A 250 -0.43 2.34 14.00
CA PRO A 250 -0.71 1.62 12.76
C PRO A 250 -1.28 0.22 13.03
N VAL A 251 -2.45 -0.05 12.48
CA VAL A 251 -3.18 -1.31 12.67
C VAL A 251 -3.58 -2.01 11.36
N VAL A 252 -3.50 -1.29 10.23
CA VAL A 252 -3.78 -1.83 8.90
C VAL A 252 -2.77 -1.32 7.89
N ARG A 253 -2.50 -2.10 6.86
CA ARG A 253 -1.72 -1.68 5.70
C ARG A 253 -2.67 -1.40 4.54
N ILE A 254 -2.76 -0.14 4.14
CA ILE A 254 -3.60 0.33 3.03
C ILE A 254 -2.80 1.06 1.95
N ASP A 255 -1.56 1.40 2.27
CA ASP A 255 -0.57 1.96 1.33
C ASP A 255 0.34 0.84 0.85
N GLU A 256 0.47 0.68 -0.47
CA GLU A 256 1.15 -0.46 -1.07
C GLU A 256 2.14 -0.04 -2.16
N ILE A 257 3.16 -0.88 -2.35
CA ILE A 257 4.04 -0.88 -3.51
C ILE A 257 3.96 -2.27 -4.13
N LEU A 258 3.36 -2.35 -5.30
CA LEU A 258 3.17 -3.57 -6.07
C LEU A 258 4.06 -3.55 -7.31
N VAL A 259 4.60 -4.69 -7.71
CA VAL A 259 5.54 -4.76 -8.82
C VAL A 259 5.27 -5.93 -9.77
N SER A 260 5.65 -5.75 -11.04
CA SER A 260 5.76 -6.82 -12.04
C SER A 260 7.05 -6.65 -12.84
N GLY A 261 7.73 -7.75 -13.19
CA GLY A 261 9.01 -7.73 -13.90
C GLY A 261 10.19 -7.12 -13.12
N ILE A 262 10.03 -6.92 -11.80
CA ILE A 262 10.99 -6.29 -10.89
C ILE A 262 11.08 -7.13 -9.62
N THR A 263 12.26 -7.24 -9.02
CA THR A 263 12.45 -8.00 -7.77
C THR A 263 12.57 -7.06 -6.57
N PRO A 264 11.62 -7.08 -5.61
CA PRO A 264 11.78 -6.38 -4.35
C PRO A 264 12.98 -6.91 -3.56
N ARG A 265 13.79 -6.01 -3.01
CA ARG A 265 14.96 -6.32 -2.19
C ARG A 265 14.78 -5.93 -0.73
N ALA A 266 14.09 -4.84 -0.49
CA ALA A 266 13.65 -4.43 0.83
C ALA A 266 12.35 -3.62 0.72
N ALA A 267 11.49 -3.73 1.73
CA ALA A 267 10.32 -2.87 1.90
C ALA A 267 10.17 -2.51 3.37
N TRP A 268 9.80 -1.26 3.64
CA TRP A 268 9.67 -0.73 5.01
C TRP A 268 8.73 0.46 5.05
N THR A 269 8.33 0.88 6.24
CA THR A 269 7.67 2.16 6.48
C THR A 269 8.68 3.20 6.92
N LEU A 270 8.46 4.47 6.55
CA LEU A 270 9.26 5.60 7.04
C LEU A 270 8.61 6.21 8.30
N PRO A 271 9.34 7.05 9.06
CA PRO A 271 8.78 7.76 10.19
C PRO A 271 7.59 8.64 9.82
N ALA A 272 6.68 8.84 10.78
CA ALA A 272 5.51 9.71 10.62
C ALA A 272 5.91 11.15 10.28
N THR A 273 5.16 11.79 9.38
CA THR A 273 5.46 13.13 8.85
C THR A 273 4.52 14.23 9.32
N GLY A 274 3.33 13.92 9.75
CA GLY A 274 2.23 14.86 10.02
C GLY A 274 0.97 14.49 9.23
N SER A 275 1.06 13.44 8.41
CA SER A 275 -0.09 12.74 7.83
C SER A 275 -0.64 11.72 8.83
N ASP A 276 -1.87 11.30 8.62
CA ASP A 276 -2.47 10.15 9.30
C ASP A 276 -2.07 8.80 8.67
N HIS A 277 -1.25 8.81 7.61
CA HIS A 277 -0.58 7.65 7.03
C HIS A 277 0.92 7.65 7.32
N LEU A 278 1.54 6.47 7.41
CA LEU A 278 2.99 6.33 7.32
C LEU A 278 3.42 6.17 5.87
N PRO A 279 4.52 6.82 5.43
CA PRO A 279 5.06 6.59 4.10
C PRO A 279 5.57 5.15 3.96
N VAL A 280 5.41 4.58 2.77
CA VAL A 280 5.94 3.26 2.42
C VAL A 280 7.09 3.39 1.43
N ALA A 281 8.11 2.56 1.62
CA ALA A 281 9.31 2.54 0.79
C ALA A 281 9.62 1.13 0.30
N ALA A 282 10.21 1.03 -0.89
CA ALA A 282 10.78 -0.21 -1.38
C ALA A 282 12.06 0.02 -2.18
N SER A 283 13.06 -0.83 -1.95
CA SER A 283 14.25 -0.97 -2.76
C SER A 283 14.04 -2.11 -3.76
N LEU A 284 14.18 -1.82 -5.03
CA LEU A 284 13.79 -2.66 -6.16
C LEU A 284 15.00 -2.97 -7.03
N ARG A 285 15.14 -4.23 -7.47
CA ARG A 285 16.13 -4.67 -8.45
C ARG A 285 15.47 -4.79 -9.82
N LEU A 286 15.97 -4.00 -10.79
CA LEU A 286 15.46 -3.88 -12.14
C LEU A 286 16.04 -4.95 -13.09
#